data_73d42337cbff4352465cd0f34aef69d9
#
_entry.id   73d42337cbff4352465cd0f34aef69d9
#
_cell.length_a   1.000
_cell.length_b   1.000
_cell.length_c   1.000
_cell.angle_alpha   90.00
_cell.angle_beta   90.00
_cell.angle_gamma   90.00
#
_symmetry.space_group_name_H-M   'P 1'
#
loop_
_entity.id
_entity.type
_entity.pdbx_description
1 polymer ?
#
loop_
_entity_poly.entity_id
_entity_poly.type
_entity_poly.pdbx_seq_one_letter_code
_entity_poly.pdbx_strand_id
1 'polypeptide(L)'
;DRYEKRGRVYLVPELTLVRESDGAVILKQRHHQSFLIDGESQQESNTVAVDKSREKQSARQRSNHPSEADSIESFGPISRFVDKAVCDQYSGIKPNYHNDLETAEDLGFPDIVVQGTLSLAYICELLTQRFGAGLFVGGRLDIKFVNVLWVGENISAKGSLQEITGEGSRTRGQSTVWTEKDDGTV
;
A
#
# COMPACT_ATOMS: atom_id res chain seq x y z
N ASP A 1 -0.58 7.51 -18.96
CA ASP A 1 -1.69 6.82 -19.67
C ASP A 1 -3.02 7.09 -18.96
N ARG A 2 -4.11 7.07 -19.75
CA ARG A 2 -5.49 7.13 -19.26
C ARG A 2 -6.29 6.01 -19.91
N TYR A 3 -7.10 5.28 -19.12
CA TYR A 3 -8.03 4.28 -19.64
C TYR A 3 -9.28 4.17 -18.77
N GLU A 4 -10.34 3.58 -19.29
CA GLU A 4 -11.60 3.36 -18.59
C GLU A 4 -11.84 1.85 -18.39
N LYS A 5 -12.29 1.46 -17.20
CA LYS A 5 -12.62 0.08 -16.89
C LYS A 5 -13.65 0.01 -15.76
N ARG A 6 -14.73 -0.74 -15.97
CA ARG A 6 -15.79 -0.99 -14.98
C ARG A 6 -16.37 0.30 -14.36
N GLY A 7 -16.70 1.30 -15.22
CA GLY A 7 -17.27 2.57 -14.77
C GLY A 7 -16.30 3.50 -14.05
N ARG A 8 -14.99 3.29 -14.18
CA ARG A 8 -13.96 4.13 -13.58
C ARG A 8 -12.96 4.61 -14.62
N VAL A 9 -12.52 5.84 -14.49
CA VAL A 9 -11.34 6.36 -15.19
C VAL A 9 -10.11 6.04 -14.38
N TYR A 10 -9.10 5.53 -15.04
CA TYR A 10 -7.77 5.30 -14.47
C TYR A 10 -6.78 6.27 -15.09
N LEU A 11 -6.05 6.99 -14.24
CA LEU A 11 -4.87 7.73 -14.62
C LEU A 11 -3.65 6.93 -14.18
N VAL A 12 -2.69 6.81 -15.10
CA VAL A 12 -1.46 6.05 -14.85
C VAL A 12 -0.25 6.96 -15.10
N PRO A 13 0.08 7.85 -14.15
CA PRO A 13 1.32 8.60 -14.23
C PRO A 13 2.52 7.66 -14.13
N GLU A 14 3.53 7.96 -14.91
CA GLU A 14 4.86 7.34 -14.81
C GLU A 14 5.83 8.35 -14.23
N LEU A 15 6.52 7.94 -13.17
CA LEU A 15 7.59 8.71 -12.56
C LEU A 15 8.91 8.02 -12.85
N THR A 16 9.89 8.77 -13.33
CA THR A 16 11.26 8.30 -13.47
C THR A 16 12.16 9.20 -12.63
N LEU A 17 12.83 8.61 -11.63
CA LEU A 17 13.84 9.28 -10.84
C LEU A 17 15.20 8.98 -11.45
N VAL A 18 15.94 10.02 -11.77
CA VAL A 18 17.29 9.92 -12.34
C VAL A 18 18.31 10.56 -11.40
N ARG A 19 19.50 9.99 -11.35
CA ARG A 19 20.61 10.57 -10.62
C ARG A 19 21.18 11.74 -11.42
N GLU A 20 21.27 12.90 -10.80
CA GLU A 20 21.68 14.13 -11.47
C GLU A 20 23.12 14.06 -12.01
N SER A 21 24.01 13.36 -11.28
CA SER A 21 25.44 13.33 -11.60
C SER A 21 25.79 12.60 -12.91
N ASP A 22 25.00 11.62 -13.33
CA ASP A 22 25.31 10.75 -14.50
C ASP A 22 24.09 10.36 -15.33
N GLY A 23 22.89 10.85 -14.98
CA GLY A 23 21.65 10.53 -15.66
C GLY A 23 21.15 9.10 -15.46
N ALA A 24 21.76 8.32 -14.57
CA ALA A 24 21.34 6.95 -14.33
C ALA A 24 19.92 6.90 -13.74
N VAL A 25 19.08 6.04 -14.30
CA VAL A 25 17.72 5.81 -13.78
C VAL A 25 17.81 5.04 -12.47
N ILE A 26 17.32 5.65 -11.39
CA ILE A 26 17.33 5.07 -10.04
C ILE A 26 16.01 4.36 -9.78
N LEU A 27 14.88 4.96 -10.21
CA LEU A 27 13.53 4.42 -9.96
C LEU A 27 12.64 4.70 -11.18
N LYS A 28 11.84 3.70 -11.54
CA LYS A 28 10.65 3.88 -12.39
C LYS A 28 9.43 3.41 -11.62
N GLN A 29 8.44 4.27 -11.54
CA GLN A 29 7.18 3.98 -10.86
C GLN A 29 6.01 4.23 -11.82
N ARG A 30 5.04 3.32 -11.81
CA ARG A 30 3.72 3.52 -12.40
C ARG A 30 2.70 3.47 -11.29
N HIS A 31 1.86 4.48 -11.21
CA HIS A 31 0.82 4.59 -10.20
C HIS A 31 -0.55 4.59 -10.85
N HIS A 32 -1.39 3.59 -10.57
CA HIS A 32 -2.74 3.50 -11.09
C HIS A 32 -3.70 4.16 -10.09
N GLN A 33 -4.19 5.34 -10.45
CA GLN A 33 -5.23 6.05 -9.70
C GLN A 33 -6.57 5.87 -10.41
N SER A 34 -7.63 5.53 -9.67
CA SER A 34 -8.97 5.33 -10.24
C SER A 34 -9.96 6.35 -9.70
N PHE A 35 -10.80 6.88 -10.60
CA PHE A 35 -11.85 7.84 -10.30
C PHE A 35 -13.19 7.31 -10.83
N LEU A 36 -14.31 7.62 -10.16
CA LEU A 36 -15.64 7.35 -10.68
C LEU A 36 -15.92 8.29 -11.87
N ILE A 37 -16.59 7.78 -12.91
CA ILE A 37 -16.86 8.55 -14.13
C ILE A 37 -18.03 9.51 -13.92
N ASP A 38 -19.04 9.13 -13.15
CA ASP A 38 -20.25 9.91 -12.96
C ASP A 38 -20.21 10.72 -11.67
N GLY A 39 -20.35 12.05 -11.85
CA GLY A 39 -20.49 13.03 -10.77
C GLY A 39 -21.87 13.02 -10.08
N GLU A 40 -22.55 11.88 -10.00
CA GLU A 40 -23.71 11.77 -9.11
C GLU A 40 -23.24 11.80 -7.67
N SER A 41 -23.63 12.87 -7.02
CA SER A 41 -23.32 13.30 -5.67
C SER A 41 -22.87 12.19 -4.73
N GLN A 42 -21.58 12.23 -4.37
CA GLN A 42 -20.97 11.35 -3.38
C GLN A 42 -21.67 11.39 -2.00
N GLN A 43 -22.56 12.36 -1.76
CA GLN A 43 -23.23 12.54 -0.47
C GLN A 43 -24.25 11.46 -0.11
N GLU A 44 -24.96 10.85 -1.05
CA GLU A 44 -25.94 9.79 -0.70
C GLU A 44 -25.38 8.36 -0.79
N SER A 45 -24.29 8.16 -1.55
CA SER A 45 -23.70 6.82 -1.69
C SER A 45 -22.67 6.47 -0.60
N ASN A 46 -22.05 7.47 0.04
CA ASN A 46 -20.98 7.22 1.00
C ASN A 46 -21.46 6.72 2.36
N THR A 47 -22.60 7.20 2.88
CA THR A 47 -23.16 6.72 4.15
C THR A 47 -23.68 5.28 4.07
N VAL A 48 -24.28 4.88 2.93
CA VAL A 48 -24.76 3.50 2.71
C VAL A 48 -23.63 2.58 2.24
N ALA A 49 -22.60 3.11 1.57
CA ALA A 49 -21.45 2.34 1.08
C ALA A 49 -20.45 2.01 2.20
N VAL A 50 -20.30 2.87 3.21
CA VAL A 50 -19.38 2.63 4.34
C VAL A 50 -19.87 1.45 5.18
N ASP A 51 -21.17 1.35 5.44
CA ASP A 51 -21.72 0.24 6.25
C ASP A 51 -21.70 -1.09 5.45
N LYS A 52 -22.08 -1.06 4.17
CA LYS A 52 -21.97 -2.23 3.27
C LYS A 52 -20.55 -2.60 2.89
N SER A 53 -19.59 -1.65 2.92
CA SER A 53 -18.19 -1.94 2.66
C SER A 53 -17.52 -2.58 3.88
N ARG A 54 -17.91 -2.21 5.11
CA ARG A 54 -17.46 -2.89 6.33
C ARG A 54 -17.88 -4.36 6.37
N GLU A 55 -19.16 -4.66 6.05
CA GLU A 55 -19.63 -6.06 5.98
C GLU A 55 -19.02 -6.85 4.82
N LYS A 56 -18.88 -6.23 3.63
CA LYS A 56 -18.24 -6.87 2.47
C LYS A 56 -16.71 -6.96 2.60
N GLN A 57 -16.07 -6.03 3.30
CA GLN A 57 -14.65 -6.10 3.62
C GLN A 57 -14.38 -7.23 4.61
N SER A 58 -15.14 -7.35 5.70
CA SER A 58 -14.93 -8.45 6.64
C SER A 58 -15.19 -9.85 6.03
N ALA A 59 -16.05 -9.97 5.02
CA ALA A 59 -16.26 -11.22 4.30
C ALA A 59 -15.17 -11.52 3.25
N ARG A 60 -14.59 -10.50 2.61
CA ARG A 60 -13.45 -10.64 1.66
C ARG A 60 -12.09 -10.76 2.34
N GLN A 61 -11.95 -10.22 3.53
CA GLN A 61 -10.71 -10.18 4.31
C GLN A 61 -10.19 -11.57 4.69
N ARG A 62 -11.09 -12.56 4.82
CA ARG A 62 -10.70 -13.93 5.20
C ARG A 62 -10.08 -14.77 4.09
N SER A 63 -10.09 -14.32 2.83
CA SER A 63 -9.68 -15.14 1.66
C SER A 63 -8.39 -14.70 0.98
N ASN A 64 -7.75 -13.60 1.40
CA ASN A 64 -6.59 -13.03 0.71
C ASN A 64 -5.28 -13.13 1.50
N HIS A 65 -5.23 -13.96 2.53
CA HIS A 65 -3.95 -14.22 3.22
C HIS A 65 -3.00 -14.91 2.24
N PRO A 66 -1.79 -14.38 1.99
CA PRO A 66 -0.81 -15.08 1.17
C PRO A 66 -0.54 -16.46 1.77
N SER A 67 -0.57 -17.50 0.92
CA SER A 67 -0.25 -18.86 1.37
C SER A 67 1.24 -18.92 1.75
N GLU A 68 1.52 -19.21 3.00
CA GLU A 68 2.88 -19.51 3.46
C GLU A 68 3.29 -20.97 3.17
N ALA A 69 2.36 -21.79 2.66
CA ALA A 69 2.54 -23.23 2.52
C ALA A 69 3.71 -23.63 1.59
N ASP A 70 4.05 -22.79 0.61
CA ASP A 70 5.13 -23.02 -0.36
C ASP A 70 6.34 -22.09 -0.12
N SER A 71 6.45 -21.46 1.05
CA SER A 71 7.54 -20.53 1.33
C SER A 71 8.80 -21.25 1.78
N ILE A 72 9.95 -20.80 1.24
CA ILE A 72 11.28 -21.23 1.69
C ILE A 72 11.61 -20.63 3.05
N GLU A 73 11.21 -19.39 3.29
CA GLU A 73 11.51 -18.62 4.48
C GLU A 73 10.47 -17.52 4.68
N SER A 74 10.02 -17.32 5.91
CA SER A 74 9.23 -16.14 6.32
C SER A 74 10.12 -15.12 7.02
N PHE A 75 9.87 -13.83 6.81
CA PHE A 75 10.64 -12.74 7.39
C PHE A 75 9.76 -11.58 7.86
N GLY A 76 10.23 -10.84 8.83
CA GLY A 76 9.46 -9.88 9.63
C GLY A 76 8.95 -10.52 10.92
N PRO A 77 7.92 -9.98 11.60
CA PRO A 77 7.23 -8.72 11.27
C PRO A 77 8.03 -7.46 11.62
N ILE A 78 7.74 -6.36 10.90
CA ILE A 78 8.01 -5.00 11.37
C ILE A 78 6.67 -4.40 11.77
N SER A 79 6.44 -4.23 13.08
CA SER A 79 5.18 -3.74 13.61
C SER A 79 5.27 -2.26 13.98
N ARG A 80 4.21 -1.50 13.66
CA ARG A 80 4.10 -0.07 13.93
C ARG A 80 2.68 0.25 14.39
N PHE A 81 2.59 1.10 15.40
CA PHE A 81 1.36 1.79 15.75
C PHE A 81 1.28 3.09 14.93
N VAL A 82 0.20 3.31 14.23
CA VAL A 82 0.04 4.48 13.35
C VAL A 82 -0.86 5.49 14.05
N ASP A 83 -0.26 6.37 14.82
CA ASP A 83 -0.96 7.47 15.49
C ASP A 83 -1.11 8.70 14.58
N LYS A 84 -1.82 9.71 15.10
CA LYS A 84 -2.02 10.95 14.38
C LYS A 84 -0.70 11.70 14.10
N ALA A 85 0.28 11.62 14.99
CA ALA A 85 1.57 12.29 14.80
C ALA A 85 2.32 11.73 13.59
N VAL A 86 2.27 10.41 13.38
CA VAL A 86 2.81 9.75 12.17
C VAL A 86 2.06 10.21 10.93
N CYS A 87 0.72 10.29 10.99
CA CYS A 87 -0.09 10.79 9.87
C CYS A 87 0.26 12.23 9.51
N ASP A 88 0.40 13.11 10.51
CA ASP A 88 0.78 14.52 10.32
C ASP A 88 2.15 14.66 9.64
N GLN A 89 3.14 13.91 10.12
CA GLN A 89 4.49 13.93 9.55
C GLN A 89 4.54 13.42 8.11
N TYR A 90 3.77 12.37 7.81
CA TYR A 90 3.84 11.71 6.51
C TYR A 90 3.00 12.42 5.44
N SER A 91 1.83 12.94 5.80
CA SER A 91 0.87 13.51 4.85
C SER A 91 1.04 15.00 4.61
N GLY A 92 1.99 15.63 5.31
CA GLY A 92 2.34 17.05 5.17
C GLY A 92 1.52 17.98 6.05
N ILE A 93 1.83 19.29 5.97
CA ILE A 93 1.34 20.33 6.90
C ILE A 93 -0.10 20.74 6.60
N LYS A 94 -0.56 20.64 5.36
CA LYS A 94 -1.90 21.08 4.97
C LYS A 94 -2.94 20.06 5.38
N PRO A 95 -4.07 20.48 5.99
CA PRO A 95 -5.17 19.56 6.30
C PRO A 95 -5.63 18.79 5.05
N ASN A 96 -5.78 17.50 5.20
CA ASN A 96 -6.30 16.60 4.20
C ASN A 96 -6.82 15.33 4.91
N TYR A 97 -7.58 14.48 4.21
CA TYR A 97 -8.22 13.31 4.81
C TYR A 97 -7.24 12.23 5.35
N HIS A 98 -5.94 12.43 5.18
CA HIS A 98 -4.90 11.58 5.75
C HIS A 98 -4.31 12.13 7.07
N ASN A 99 -4.66 13.35 7.48
CA ASN A 99 -4.12 13.95 8.69
C ASN A 99 -5.13 14.85 9.45
N ASP A 100 -6.33 15.02 8.91
CA ASP A 100 -7.35 15.89 9.49
C ASP A 100 -8.71 15.20 9.49
N LEU A 101 -9.31 15.08 10.68
CA LEU A 101 -10.56 14.34 10.87
C LEU A 101 -11.74 15.03 10.18
N GLU A 102 -11.86 16.36 10.31
CA GLU A 102 -12.95 17.12 9.70
C GLU A 102 -12.94 16.94 8.17
N THR A 103 -11.76 17.03 7.56
CA THR A 103 -11.59 16.80 6.11
C THR A 103 -11.91 15.35 5.73
N ALA A 104 -11.61 14.37 6.58
CA ALA A 104 -11.95 12.97 6.34
C ALA A 104 -13.47 12.74 6.44
N GLU A 105 -14.13 13.31 7.44
CA GLU A 105 -15.59 13.24 7.64
C GLU A 105 -16.36 13.92 6.50
N ASP A 106 -15.89 15.06 6.01
CA ASP A 106 -16.47 15.77 4.86
C ASP A 106 -16.44 14.92 3.58
N LEU A 107 -15.49 14.00 3.47
CA LEU A 107 -15.39 13.02 2.39
C LEU A 107 -16.15 11.70 2.67
N GLY A 108 -16.83 11.62 3.82
CA GLY A 108 -17.64 10.46 4.22
C GLY A 108 -16.82 9.31 4.83
N PHE A 109 -15.58 9.55 5.26
CA PHE A 109 -14.80 8.58 6.02
C PHE A 109 -15.14 8.66 7.51
N PRO A 110 -15.16 7.54 8.24
CA PRO A 110 -15.47 7.53 9.67
C PRO A 110 -14.30 8.00 10.54
N ASP A 111 -13.10 8.11 10.01
CA ASP A 111 -11.86 8.49 10.68
C ASP A 111 -10.80 8.88 9.66
N ILE A 112 -9.65 9.34 10.14
CA ILE A 112 -8.48 9.65 9.31
C ILE A 112 -7.99 8.39 8.60
N VAL A 113 -7.93 8.44 7.28
CA VAL A 113 -7.40 7.38 6.44
C VAL A 113 -5.88 7.47 6.40
N VAL A 114 -5.18 6.47 6.88
CA VAL A 114 -3.71 6.40 6.76
C VAL A 114 -3.32 6.34 5.29
N GLN A 115 -2.35 7.14 4.90
CA GLN A 115 -1.89 7.18 3.51
C GLN A 115 -1.27 5.84 3.11
N GLY A 116 -1.79 5.19 2.05
CA GLY A 116 -1.35 3.84 1.66
C GLY A 116 0.14 3.72 1.37
N THR A 117 0.78 4.81 0.93
CA THR A 117 2.24 4.85 0.73
C THR A 117 3.04 4.74 2.02
N LEU A 118 2.44 5.01 3.19
CA LEU A 118 3.07 4.72 4.49
C LEU A 118 3.18 3.21 4.72
N SER A 119 2.14 2.43 4.41
CA SER A 119 2.21 0.95 4.45
C SER A 119 3.28 0.42 3.49
N LEU A 120 3.39 1.02 2.29
CA LEU A 120 4.46 0.71 1.35
C LEU A 120 5.85 1.03 1.93
N ALA A 121 6.01 2.13 2.68
CA ALA A 121 7.27 2.46 3.32
C ALA A 121 7.71 1.38 4.34
N TYR A 122 6.78 0.82 5.12
CA TYR A 122 7.08 -0.29 6.03
C TYR A 122 7.45 -1.58 5.29
N ILE A 123 6.82 -1.86 4.15
CA ILE A 123 7.25 -2.96 3.27
C ILE A 123 8.65 -2.71 2.73
N CYS A 124 8.97 -1.49 2.30
CA CYS A 124 10.31 -1.15 1.82
C CYS A 124 11.36 -1.27 2.94
N GLU A 125 11.02 -0.88 4.17
CA GLU A 125 11.87 -1.09 5.35
C GLU A 125 12.16 -2.57 5.55
N LEU A 126 11.12 -3.42 5.56
CA LEU A 126 11.23 -4.87 5.69
C LEU A 126 12.13 -5.48 4.61
N LEU A 127 11.89 -5.12 3.35
CA LEU A 127 12.66 -5.62 2.22
C LEU A 127 14.12 -5.14 2.27
N THR A 128 14.36 -3.91 2.73
CA THR A 128 15.71 -3.37 2.88
C THR A 128 16.46 -4.09 3.99
N GLN A 129 15.81 -4.42 5.11
CA GLN A 129 16.41 -5.23 6.16
C GLN A 129 16.75 -6.64 5.68
N ARG A 130 15.90 -7.25 4.83
CA ARG A 130 16.10 -8.62 4.35
C ARG A 130 17.09 -8.72 3.19
N PHE A 131 17.04 -7.80 2.23
CA PHE A 131 17.80 -7.88 0.97
C PHE A 131 18.89 -6.80 0.83
N GLY A 132 18.93 -5.85 1.76
CA GLY A 132 19.93 -4.77 1.74
C GLY A 132 19.90 -3.97 0.45
N ALA A 133 21.09 -3.63 -0.05
CA ALA A 133 21.26 -2.89 -1.30
C ALA A 133 20.73 -3.65 -2.54
N GLY A 134 20.55 -4.97 -2.44
CA GLY A 134 20.03 -5.81 -3.54
C GLY A 134 18.63 -5.38 -3.99
N LEU A 135 17.81 -4.86 -3.08
CA LEU A 135 16.49 -4.32 -3.41
C LEU A 135 16.57 -3.19 -4.45
N PHE A 136 17.60 -2.35 -4.36
CA PHE A 136 17.78 -1.17 -5.23
C PHE A 136 18.56 -1.48 -6.51
N VAL A 137 19.07 -2.72 -6.65
CA VAL A 137 19.84 -3.16 -7.82
C VAL A 137 19.00 -4.13 -8.64
N GLY A 138 18.05 -3.57 -9.41
CA GLY A 138 17.17 -4.34 -10.29
C GLY A 138 16.01 -5.05 -9.58
N GLY A 139 15.68 -4.64 -8.36
CA GLY A 139 14.46 -5.05 -7.67
C GLY A 139 13.21 -4.55 -8.39
N ARG A 140 12.14 -5.34 -8.31
CA ARG A 140 10.80 -4.96 -8.78
C ARG A 140 9.79 -5.22 -7.68
N LEU A 141 8.94 -4.26 -7.43
CA LEU A 141 7.86 -4.36 -6.46
C LEU A 141 6.53 -4.06 -7.16
N ASP A 142 5.54 -4.93 -6.94
CA ASP A 142 4.17 -4.77 -7.42
C ASP A 142 3.25 -4.81 -6.20
N ILE A 143 2.59 -3.69 -5.89
CA ILE A 143 1.79 -3.52 -4.68
C ILE A 143 0.36 -3.15 -5.04
N LYS A 144 -0.57 -3.75 -4.32
CA LYS A 144 -1.98 -3.42 -4.37
C LYS A 144 -2.49 -3.08 -2.96
N PHE A 145 -3.06 -1.90 -2.81
CA PHE A 145 -3.77 -1.52 -1.60
C PHE A 145 -5.21 -2.08 -1.67
N VAL A 146 -5.55 -2.96 -0.76
CA VAL A 146 -6.82 -3.69 -0.79
C VAL A 146 -7.77 -3.31 0.34
N ASN A 147 -7.23 -2.85 1.47
CA ASN A 147 -7.99 -2.44 2.63
C ASN A 147 -7.53 -1.08 3.15
N VAL A 148 -8.43 -0.40 3.85
CA VAL A 148 -8.12 0.90 4.48
C VAL A 148 -7.46 0.63 5.83
N LEU A 149 -6.38 1.35 6.11
CA LEU A 149 -5.77 1.48 7.43
C LEU A 149 -6.26 2.79 8.05
N TRP A 150 -6.74 2.73 9.29
CA TRP A 150 -7.21 3.88 10.03
C TRP A 150 -6.14 4.37 11.02
N VAL A 151 -6.17 5.64 11.36
CA VAL A 151 -5.38 6.18 12.47
C VAL A 151 -5.70 5.41 13.77
N GLY A 152 -4.70 5.17 14.62
CA GLY A 152 -4.86 4.40 15.86
C GLY A 152 -4.82 2.88 15.69
N GLU A 153 -4.59 2.37 14.49
CA GLU A 153 -4.41 0.93 14.27
C GLU A 153 -2.93 0.52 14.28
N ASN A 154 -2.69 -0.73 14.70
CA ASN A 154 -1.39 -1.38 14.50
C ASN A 154 -1.33 -2.02 13.12
N ILE A 155 -0.14 -1.98 12.52
CA ILE A 155 0.16 -2.63 11.26
C ILE A 155 1.49 -3.36 11.35
N SER A 156 1.55 -4.56 10.80
CA SER A 156 2.75 -5.39 10.74
C SER A 156 3.10 -5.70 9.29
N ALA A 157 4.27 -5.29 8.83
CA ALA A 157 4.82 -5.68 7.54
C ALA A 157 5.47 -7.05 7.65
N LYS A 158 5.06 -7.98 6.79
CA LYS A 158 5.52 -9.38 6.74
C LYS A 158 5.91 -9.75 5.32
N GLY A 159 6.70 -10.78 5.18
CA GLY A 159 7.08 -11.33 3.89
C GLY A 159 7.42 -12.80 3.93
N SER A 160 7.27 -13.45 2.79
CA SER A 160 7.69 -14.83 2.57
C SER A 160 8.46 -14.94 1.26
N LEU A 161 9.57 -15.66 1.29
CA LEU A 161 10.41 -15.97 0.14
C LEU A 161 9.92 -17.29 -0.46
N GLN A 162 9.51 -17.30 -1.73
CA GLN A 162 8.99 -18.49 -2.42
C GLN A 162 10.06 -19.17 -3.28
N GLU A 163 10.91 -18.39 -3.93
CA GLU A 163 11.85 -18.91 -4.91
C GLU A 163 13.17 -18.17 -4.86
N ILE A 164 14.26 -18.90 -5.05
CA ILE A 164 15.60 -18.37 -5.29
C ILE A 164 16.11 -18.91 -6.61
N THR A 165 16.46 -18.02 -7.54
CA THR A 165 16.99 -18.39 -8.86
C THR A 165 18.34 -17.72 -9.11
N GLY A 166 19.17 -18.36 -9.98
CA GLY A 166 20.49 -17.86 -10.31
C GLY A 166 21.60 -18.40 -9.39
N GLU A 167 22.83 -17.96 -9.64
CA GLU A 167 24.02 -18.39 -8.92
C GLU A 167 24.92 -17.20 -8.58
N GLY A 168 25.57 -17.26 -7.43
CA GLY A 168 26.55 -16.29 -6.96
C GLY A 168 25.97 -14.87 -6.89
N SER A 169 26.65 -13.91 -7.52
CA SER A 169 26.25 -12.49 -7.51
C SER A 169 25.01 -12.17 -8.36
N ARG A 170 24.47 -13.14 -9.08
CA ARG A 170 23.25 -12.99 -9.91
C ARG A 170 22.05 -13.71 -9.32
N THR A 171 22.07 -13.99 -8.04
CA THR A 171 20.93 -14.60 -7.32
C THR A 171 19.77 -13.62 -7.23
N ARG A 172 18.55 -14.10 -7.49
CA ARG A 172 17.30 -13.36 -7.36
C ARG A 172 16.34 -14.13 -6.46
N GLY A 173 15.64 -13.42 -5.61
CA GLY A 173 14.56 -13.98 -4.80
C GLY A 173 13.20 -13.47 -5.29
N GLN A 174 12.22 -14.35 -5.36
CA GLN A 174 10.81 -14.00 -5.49
C GLN A 174 10.16 -14.07 -4.12
N SER A 175 9.49 -13.00 -3.73
CA SER A 175 8.88 -12.89 -2.41
C SER A 175 7.47 -12.31 -2.51
N THR A 176 6.58 -12.78 -1.67
CA THR A 176 5.30 -12.15 -1.38
C THR A 176 5.45 -11.31 -0.12
N VAL A 177 4.96 -10.07 -0.15
CA VAL A 177 4.98 -9.15 1.00
C VAL A 177 3.60 -8.58 1.23
N TRP A 178 3.25 -8.37 2.49
CA TRP A 178 1.96 -7.79 2.86
C TRP A 178 2.07 -7.00 4.15
N THR A 179 1.07 -6.18 4.39
CA THR A 179 0.84 -5.59 5.71
C THR A 179 -0.42 -6.19 6.31
N GLU A 180 -0.42 -6.42 7.60
CA GLU A 180 -1.50 -7.07 8.35
C GLU A 180 -1.80 -6.28 9.62
N LYS A 181 -3.08 -6.08 9.90
CA LYS A 181 -3.57 -5.48 11.14
C LYS A 181 -3.63 -6.52 12.27
N ASP A 182 -3.86 -6.06 13.51
CA ASP A 182 -3.98 -6.94 14.68
C ASP A 182 -5.14 -7.95 14.57
N ASP A 183 -6.17 -7.63 13.80
CA ASP A 183 -7.33 -8.50 13.55
C ASP A 183 -7.10 -9.53 12.41
N GLY A 184 -5.90 -9.57 11.85
CA GLY A 184 -5.54 -10.43 10.73
C GLY A 184 -5.97 -9.90 9.35
N THR A 185 -6.47 -8.69 9.27
CA THR A 185 -6.79 -8.03 7.99
C THR A 185 -5.52 -7.66 7.22
N VAL A 186 -5.42 -8.08 5.96
CA VAL A 186 -4.31 -7.81 5.04
C VAL A 186 -4.65 -6.66 4.09
#